data_64b91ce2806eef2db60039ce4aadc5cd
#
_entry.id   64b91ce2806eef2db60039ce4aadc5cd
#
_cell.length_a   1.000
_cell.length_b   1.000
_cell.length_c   1.000
_cell.angle_alpha   90.00
_cell.angle_beta   90.00
_cell.angle_gamma   90.00
#
_symmetry.space_group_name_H-M   'P 1'
#
loop_
_entity.id
_entity.type
_entity.pdbx_description
1 polymer ?
#
loop_
_entity_poly.entity_id
_entity_poly.type
_entity_poly.pdbx_seq_one_letter_code
_entity_poly.pdbx_strand_id
1 'polypeptide(L)'
;MLQQFFIICSGADINILKNASSSEKNKYAGIGATVFFTALMAFIASGYALYTVFDNLFTAIFFGLIWGLLIFNLDRFIVSTIKKRDSFLDEFLQALPRLILAVIIAIVISKPLEMKIFEKEINQVLLEEKNAMTLENQEQIALQFSPKVAELKQNIENLKSEIDTKEAEVNALYDTYISEAEGTSGTKKLGKGPVYKEKRDKHDAALAQLEQLKTDNKAKIAAIETQLQQLQNNYQTQVDNTQPIIDGFDGLMARVNALNKLPWLPSFFIFLLFLAIETAPIFAKLISPKSEYDFKLEDQETAVKTLVQQRVEERKLALQTDFKINDKVYTDLSEEDELYQFKRKKARELMQLQADAFYKSQQKLL
;
A
#
# COMPACT_ATOMS: atom_id res chain seq x y z
N MET A 1 1.72 -28.77 32.77
CA MET A 1 0.76 -27.81 32.21
C MET A 1 1.27 -27.17 30.92
N LEU A 2 2.39 -26.47 30.89
CA LEU A 2 2.96 -25.83 29.70
C LEU A 2 3.21 -26.77 28.53
N GLN A 3 3.78 -27.97 28.77
CA GLN A 3 4.04 -28.94 27.73
C GLN A 3 2.73 -29.40 27.02
N GLN A 4 1.66 -29.64 27.79
CA GLN A 4 0.35 -30.03 27.22
C GLN A 4 -0.26 -28.91 26.39
N PHE A 5 -0.14 -27.65 26.85
CA PHE A 5 -0.57 -26.50 26.08
C PHE A 5 0.12 -26.42 24.72
N PHE A 6 1.43 -26.55 24.66
CA PHE A 6 2.17 -26.53 23.40
C PHE A 6 1.86 -27.74 22.51
N ILE A 7 1.62 -28.93 23.09
CA ILE A 7 1.13 -30.08 22.31
C ILE A 7 -0.21 -29.76 21.62
N ILE A 8 -1.14 -29.10 22.31
CA ILE A 8 -2.40 -28.66 21.71
C ILE A 8 -2.15 -27.66 20.57
N CYS A 9 -1.20 -26.74 20.76
CA CYS A 9 -0.81 -25.78 19.73
C CYS A 9 -0.22 -26.44 18.47
N SER A 10 0.43 -27.60 18.59
CA SER A 10 0.97 -28.33 17.43
C SER A 10 -0.12 -28.97 16.54
N GLY A 11 -1.36 -29.10 17.01
CA GLY A 11 -2.43 -29.80 16.30
C GLY A 11 -2.27 -31.31 16.23
N ALA A 12 -1.31 -31.91 16.94
CA ALA A 12 -1.13 -33.34 16.99
C ALA A 12 -2.23 -34.05 17.81
N ASP A 13 -2.54 -35.31 17.45
CA ASP A 13 -3.54 -36.11 18.18
C ASP A 13 -3.02 -36.41 19.59
N ILE A 14 -3.76 -35.89 20.58
CA ILE A 14 -3.44 -36.03 21.98
C ILE A 14 -3.51 -37.49 22.43
N ASN A 15 -4.41 -38.32 21.84
CA ASN A 15 -4.59 -39.71 22.24
C ASN A 15 -3.38 -40.56 21.83
N ILE A 16 -2.81 -40.28 20.66
CA ILE A 16 -1.58 -40.94 20.20
C ILE A 16 -0.41 -40.55 21.09
N LEU A 17 -0.31 -39.23 21.42
CA LEU A 17 0.81 -38.68 22.22
C LEU A 17 0.74 -39.05 23.70
N LYS A 18 -0.45 -39.32 24.28
CA LYS A 18 -0.55 -39.78 25.67
C LYS A 18 0.30 -41.01 25.92
N ASN A 19 0.29 -41.93 24.95
CA ASN A 19 0.97 -43.23 25.02
C ASN A 19 2.33 -43.21 24.32
N ALA A 20 2.85 -42.06 23.95
CA ALA A 20 4.14 -41.90 23.30
C ALA A 20 5.26 -41.62 24.34
N SER A 21 6.51 -41.81 23.91
CA SER A 21 7.69 -41.55 24.71
C SER A 21 7.78 -40.06 25.09
N SER A 22 8.54 -39.77 26.17
CA SER A 22 8.77 -38.37 26.61
C SER A 22 9.49 -37.56 25.53
N SER A 23 10.34 -38.18 24.73
CA SER A 23 11.03 -37.55 23.60
C SER A 23 10.03 -37.03 22.55
N GLU A 24 9.03 -37.84 22.19
CA GLU A 24 7.98 -37.47 21.26
C GLU A 24 7.12 -36.31 21.79
N LYS A 25 6.75 -36.36 23.08
CA LYS A 25 6.03 -35.26 23.74
C LYS A 25 6.78 -33.95 23.68
N ASN A 26 8.11 -34.00 23.93
CA ASN A 26 8.96 -32.82 23.86
C ASN A 26 9.08 -32.28 22.41
N LYS A 27 9.21 -33.15 21.43
CA LYS A 27 9.27 -32.82 20.00
C LYS A 27 8.02 -32.07 19.57
N TYR A 28 6.82 -32.62 19.83
CA TYR A 28 5.56 -31.98 19.47
C TYR A 28 5.24 -30.74 20.31
N ALA A 29 5.69 -30.69 21.56
CA ALA A 29 5.66 -29.47 22.35
C ALA A 29 6.55 -28.37 21.75
N GLY A 30 7.76 -28.73 21.26
CA GLY A 30 8.64 -27.80 20.54
C GLY A 30 8.00 -27.22 19.26
N ILE A 31 7.43 -28.10 18.42
CA ILE A 31 6.69 -27.68 17.21
C ILE A 31 5.51 -26.77 17.58
N GLY A 32 4.73 -27.12 18.61
CA GLY A 32 3.61 -26.30 19.05
C GLY A 32 4.04 -24.97 19.68
N ALA A 33 5.20 -24.93 20.30
CA ALA A 33 5.78 -23.68 20.79
C ALA A 33 6.14 -22.75 19.62
N THR A 34 6.73 -23.26 18.54
CA THR A 34 7.00 -22.42 17.35
C THR A 34 5.71 -21.85 16.76
N VAL A 35 4.64 -22.66 16.62
CA VAL A 35 3.32 -22.20 16.16
C VAL A 35 2.74 -21.12 17.07
N PHE A 36 2.85 -21.27 18.38
CA PHE A 36 2.35 -20.28 19.33
C PHE A 36 3.15 -18.97 19.25
N PHE A 37 4.47 -19.04 19.21
CA PHE A 37 5.31 -17.84 19.14
C PHE A 37 5.20 -17.13 17.79
N THR A 38 5.04 -17.85 16.68
CA THR A 38 4.76 -17.24 15.38
C THR A 38 3.46 -16.43 15.42
N ALA A 39 2.39 -17.02 15.97
CA ALA A 39 1.11 -16.33 16.11
C ALA A 39 1.18 -15.11 17.05
N LEU A 40 1.96 -15.20 18.13
CA LEU A 40 2.20 -14.08 19.05
C LEU A 40 2.96 -12.94 18.34
N MET A 41 3.98 -13.26 17.56
CA MET A 41 4.71 -12.28 16.77
C MET A 41 3.82 -11.65 15.69
N ALA A 42 2.97 -12.44 15.03
CA ALA A 42 1.99 -11.94 14.07
C ALA A 42 0.97 -10.99 14.72
N PHE A 43 0.49 -11.30 15.93
CA PHE A 43 -0.36 -10.42 16.72
C PHE A 43 0.31 -9.07 17.03
N ILE A 44 1.54 -9.10 17.55
CA ILE A 44 2.29 -7.89 17.91
C ILE A 44 2.57 -7.04 16.67
N ALA A 45 3.06 -7.66 15.60
CA ALA A 45 3.43 -6.95 14.38
C ALA A 45 2.21 -6.34 13.66
N SER A 46 1.11 -7.09 13.55
CA SER A 46 -0.13 -6.59 12.95
C SER A 46 -0.81 -5.53 13.82
N GLY A 47 -0.82 -5.71 15.14
CA GLY A 47 -1.31 -4.72 16.08
C GLY A 47 -0.54 -3.40 15.96
N TYR A 48 0.79 -3.47 15.87
CA TYR A 48 1.61 -2.29 15.63
C TYR A 48 1.32 -1.63 14.27
N ALA A 49 1.23 -2.42 13.18
CA ALA A 49 0.90 -1.91 11.87
C ALA A 49 -0.46 -1.17 11.84
N LEU A 50 -1.46 -1.76 12.48
CA LEU A 50 -2.80 -1.17 12.58
C LEU A 50 -2.82 0.07 13.47
N TYR A 51 -2.04 0.09 14.54
CA TYR A 51 -1.88 1.27 15.37
C TYR A 51 -1.32 2.46 14.59
N THR A 52 -0.32 2.24 13.74
CA THR A 52 0.26 3.31 12.89
C THR A 52 -0.69 3.85 11.84
N VAL A 53 -1.73 3.09 11.46
CA VAL A 53 -2.74 3.50 10.47
C VAL A 53 -3.94 4.19 11.10
N PHE A 54 -4.45 3.62 12.20
CA PHE A 54 -5.71 4.07 12.82
C PHE A 54 -5.49 5.00 14.03
N ASP A 55 -4.28 5.11 14.53
CA ASP A 55 -3.90 5.87 15.75
C ASP A 55 -4.82 5.57 16.96
N ASN A 56 -5.35 4.35 17.03
CA ASN A 56 -6.26 3.89 18.05
C ASN A 56 -5.82 2.52 18.60
N LEU A 57 -5.45 2.50 19.88
CA LEU A 57 -4.93 1.31 20.54
C LEU A 57 -5.97 0.17 20.62
N PHE A 58 -7.24 0.48 20.88
CA PHE A 58 -8.28 -0.55 20.99
C PHE A 58 -8.54 -1.24 19.65
N THR A 59 -8.62 -0.46 18.59
CA THR A 59 -8.76 -0.97 17.22
C THR A 59 -7.56 -1.85 16.82
N ALA A 60 -6.36 -1.38 17.13
CA ALA A 60 -5.12 -2.11 16.84
C ALA A 60 -5.04 -3.46 17.58
N ILE A 61 -5.35 -3.49 18.88
CA ILE A 61 -5.37 -4.73 19.66
C ILE A 61 -6.44 -5.69 19.16
N PHE A 62 -7.65 -5.21 18.88
CA PHE A 62 -8.77 -6.05 18.44
C PHE A 62 -8.47 -6.74 17.10
N PHE A 63 -8.09 -5.98 16.09
CA PHE A 63 -7.77 -6.56 14.78
C PHE A 63 -6.44 -7.31 14.78
N GLY A 64 -5.47 -6.87 15.58
CA GLY A 64 -4.22 -7.61 15.79
C GLY A 64 -4.48 -9.00 16.38
N LEU A 65 -5.38 -9.11 17.37
CA LEU A 65 -5.77 -10.38 17.97
C LEU A 65 -6.43 -11.31 16.93
N ILE A 66 -7.35 -10.77 16.13
CA ILE A 66 -7.99 -11.54 15.05
C ILE A 66 -6.94 -12.07 14.08
N TRP A 67 -5.98 -11.23 13.68
CA TRP A 67 -4.90 -11.63 12.78
C TRP A 67 -4.01 -12.71 13.40
N GLY A 68 -3.57 -12.51 14.63
CA GLY A 68 -2.76 -13.50 15.35
C GLY A 68 -3.46 -14.86 15.49
N LEU A 69 -4.77 -14.87 15.80
CA LEU A 69 -5.59 -16.09 15.86
C LEU A 69 -5.74 -16.75 14.48
N LEU A 70 -5.85 -15.97 13.41
CA LEU A 70 -5.91 -16.48 12.05
C LEU A 70 -4.60 -17.20 11.70
N ILE A 71 -3.46 -16.57 11.94
CA ILE A 71 -2.13 -17.17 11.72
C ILE A 71 -1.95 -18.42 12.59
N PHE A 72 -2.33 -18.36 13.88
CA PHE A 72 -2.30 -19.51 14.78
C PHE A 72 -3.06 -20.71 14.22
N ASN A 73 -4.30 -20.48 13.78
CA ASN A 73 -5.13 -21.56 13.24
C ASN A 73 -4.57 -22.12 11.93
N LEU A 74 -4.07 -21.25 11.07
CA LEU A 74 -3.46 -21.61 9.80
C LEU A 74 -2.20 -22.45 10.02
N ASP A 75 -1.28 -22.02 10.86
CA ASP A 75 -0.05 -22.75 11.16
C ASP A 75 -0.34 -24.10 11.82
N ARG A 76 -1.24 -24.10 12.81
CA ARG A 76 -1.68 -25.33 13.47
C ARG A 76 -2.27 -26.33 12.49
N PHE A 77 -3.17 -25.87 11.61
CA PHE A 77 -3.78 -26.73 10.58
C PHE A 77 -2.72 -27.34 9.66
N ILE A 78 -1.80 -26.53 9.16
CA ILE A 78 -0.79 -26.97 8.21
C ILE A 78 0.20 -27.94 8.86
N VAL A 79 0.69 -27.61 10.06
CA VAL A 79 1.60 -28.52 10.80
C VAL A 79 0.94 -29.85 11.11
N SER A 80 -0.37 -29.85 11.41
CA SER A 80 -1.13 -31.09 11.64
C SER A 80 -1.39 -31.92 10.38
N THR A 81 -1.44 -31.29 9.20
CA THR A 81 -1.73 -31.96 7.92
C THR A 81 -0.47 -32.43 7.19
N ILE A 82 0.69 -31.87 7.48
CA ILE A 82 1.97 -32.36 6.90
C ILE A 82 2.29 -33.74 7.48
N LYS A 83 2.19 -34.75 6.62
CA LYS A 83 2.55 -36.14 6.95
C LYS A 83 3.98 -36.43 6.57
N LYS A 84 4.70 -37.09 7.47
CA LYS A 84 6.03 -37.59 7.19
C LYS A 84 5.99 -38.73 6.18
N ARG A 85 6.69 -38.56 5.07
CA ARG A 85 6.85 -39.55 4.00
C ARG A 85 8.31 -39.95 3.87
N ASP A 86 8.58 -41.01 3.11
CA ASP A 86 9.95 -41.47 2.87
C ASP A 86 10.67 -40.62 1.82
N SER A 87 9.98 -39.66 1.17
CA SER A 87 10.52 -38.72 0.17
C SER A 87 10.46 -37.28 0.68
N PHE A 88 11.63 -36.64 0.79
CA PHE A 88 11.73 -35.23 1.17
C PHE A 88 11.01 -34.29 0.18
N LEU A 89 11.03 -34.63 -1.13
CA LEU A 89 10.35 -33.82 -2.15
C LEU A 89 8.84 -33.81 -1.95
N ASP A 90 8.24 -34.95 -1.58
CA ASP A 90 6.79 -35.00 -1.31
C ASP A 90 6.40 -34.21 -0.08
N GLU A 91 7.23 -34.21 0.96
CA GLU A 91 7.02 -33.39 2.16
C GLU A 91 7.16 -31.90 1.84
N PHE A 92 8.16 -31.52 1.06
CA PHE A 92 8.40 -30.14 0.63
C PHE A 92 7.24 -29.62 -0.24
N LEU A 93 6.74 -30.42 -1.19
CA LEU A 93 5.59 -30.05 -2.02
C LEU A 93 4.31 -29.85 -1.19
N GLN A 94 4.11 -30.63 -0.13
CA GLN A 94 3.00 -30.40 0.81
C GLN A 94 3.14 -29.09 1.57
N ALA A 95 4.37 -28.67 1.89
CA ALA A 95 4.66 -27.43 2.60
C ALA A 95 4.69 -26.18 1.69
N LEU A 96 4.86 -26.36 0.36
CA LEU A 96 5.08 -25.27 -0.59
C LEU A 96 3.99 -24.17 -0.56
N PRO A 97 2.69 -24.48 -0.54
CA PRO A 97 1.66 -23.42 -0.49
C PRO A 97 1.81 -22.51 0.74
N ARG A 98 2.20 -23.09 1.88
CA ARG A 98 2.42 -22.33 3.11
C ARG A 98 3.72 -21.52 3.05
N LEU A 99 4.78 -22.05 2.44
CA LEU A 99 6.02 -21.31 2.24
C LEU A 99 5.79 -20.06 1.38
N ILE A 100 5.00 -20.16 0.32
CA ILE A 100 4.62 -19.01 -0.51
C ILE A 100 3.84 -17.98 0.34
N LEU A 101 2.86 -18.46 1.13
CA LEU A 101 2.11 -17.57 2.00
C LEU A 101 2.99 -16.91 3.07
N ALA A 102 3.96 -17.65 3.64
CA ALA A 102 4.91 -17.10 4.59
C ALA A 102 5.76 -15.97 4.00
N VAL A 103 6.19 -16.08 2.73
CA VAL A 103 6.91 -15.00 2.03
C VAL A 103 6.03 -13.76 1.92
N ILE A 104 4.78 -13.91 1.52
CA ILE A 104 3.83 -12.79 1.39
C ILE A 104 3.60 -12.12 2.75
N ILE A 105 3.36 -12.91 3.79
CA ILE A 105 3.13 -12.42 5.15
C ILE A 105 4.39 -11.70 5.67
N ALA A 106 5.58 -12.28 5.47
CA ALA A 106 6.85 -11.67 5.87
C ALA A 106 7.07 -10.29 5.22
N ILE A 107 6.74 -10.15 3.92
CA ILE A 107 6.83 -8.86 3.21
C ILE A 107 5.87 -7.83 3.82
N VAL A 108 4.62 -8.23 4.08
CA VAL A 108 3.59 -7.32 4.61
C VAL A 108 3.92 -6.89 6.03
N ILE A 109 4.39 -7.81 6.88
CA ILE A 109 4.67 -7.54 8.30
C ILE A 109 5.99 -6.78 8.47
N SER A 110 7.00 -7.00 7.61
CA SER A 110 8.31 -6.34 7.73
C SER A 110 8.20 -4.81 7.56
N LYS A 111 7.32 -4.33 6.66
CA LYS A 111 7.24 -2.91 6.31
C LYS A 111 6.88 -1.96 7.46
N PRO A 112 5.85 -2.20 8.28
CA PRO A 112 5.58 -1.36 9.45
C PRO A 112 6.73 -1.33 10.46
N LEU A 113 7.41 -2.48 10.66
CA LEU A 113 8.53 -2.53 11.56
C LEU A 113 9.78 -1.84 11.01
N GLU A 114 10.07 -1.99 9.71
CA GLU A 114 11.11 -1.24 9.01
C GLU A 114 10.89 0.27 9.19
N MET A 115 9.67 0.75 8.97
CA MET A 115 9.31 2.16 9.18
C MET A 115 9.57 2.64 10.61
N LYS A 116 9.40 1.76 11.61
CA LYS A 116 9.68 2.11 13.01
C LYS A 116 11.17 2.06 13.33
N ILE A 117 11.87 1.07 12.83
CA ILE A 117 13.32 0.93 13.07
C ILE A 117 14.07 2.10 12.41
N PHE A 118 13.70 2.45 11.19
CA PHE A 118 14.33 3.53 10.41
C PHE A 118 13.59 4.87 10.52
N GLU A 119 12.80 5.08 11.58
CA GLU A 119 12.00 6.30 11.75
C GLU A 119 12.83 7.59 11.68
N LYS A 120 14.05 7.58 12.23
CA LYS A 120 14.93 8.75 12.22
C LYS A 120 15.47 9.07 10.83
N GLU A 121 15.91 8.04 10.13
CA GLU A 121 16.42 8.13 8.76
C GLU A 121 15.31 8.52 7.77
N ILE A 122 14.12 7.94 7.93
CA ILE A 122 12.93 8.31 7.17
C ILE A 122 12.58 9.78 7.40
N ASN A 123 12.56 10.24 8.65
CA ASN A 123 12.27 11.64 8.97
C ASN A 123 13.34 12.60 8.39
N GLN A 124 14.59 12.19 8.34
CA GLN A 124 15.64 12.96 7.67
C GLN A 124 15.36 13.08 6.17
N VAL A 125 15.08 11.99 5.47
CA VAL A 125 14.73 11.99 4.04
C VAL A 125 13.49 12.85 3.78
N LEU A 126 12.45 12.72 4.62
CA LEU A 126 11.25 13.53 4.51
C LEU A 126 11.52 15.02 4.73
N LEU A 127 12.43 15.38 5.64
CA LEU A 127 12.84 16.78 5.84
C LEU A 127 13.55 17.31 4.60
N GLU A 128 14.44 16.54 4.00
CA GLU A 128 15.12 16.93 2.75
C GLU A 128 14.11 17.12 1.60
N GLU A 129 13.14 16.22 1.47
CA GLU A 129 12.06 16.33 0.48
C GLU A 129 11.18 17.57 0.72
N LYS A 130 10.75 17.82 1.97
CA LYS A 130 9.97 19.01 2.34
C LYS A 130 10.73 20.29 2.02
N ASN A 131 12.02 20.35 2.34
CA ASN A 131 12.87 21.50 2.01
C ASN A 131 12.97 21.71 0.50
N ALA A 132 13.16 20.63 -0.26
CA ALA A 132 13.20 20.71 -1.72
C ALA A 132 11.87 21.21 -2.31
N MET A 133 10.73 20.69 -1.83
CA MET A 133 9.40 21.15 -2.23
C MET A 133 9.16 22.61 -1.86
N THR A 134 9.61 23.04 -0.69
CA THR A 134 9.50 24.46 -0.26
C THR A 134 10.27 25.38 -1.20
N LEU A 135 11.52 25.03 -1.54
CA LEU A 135 12.34 25.82 -2.47
C LEU A 135 11.72 25.86 -3.87
N GLU A 136 11.30 24.72 -4.39
CA GLU A 136 10.64 24.63 -5.70
C GLU A 136 9.34 25.46 -5.74
N ASN A 137 8.52 25.35 -4.71
CA ASN A 137 7.28 26.13 -4.58
C ASN A 137 7.56 27.64 -4.54
N GLN A 138 8.54 28.08 -3.74
CA GLN A 138 8.95 29.48 -3.67
C GLN A 138 9.47 29.99 -5.03
N GLU A 139 10.24 29.18 -5.74
CA GLU A 139 10.73 29.52 -7.08
C GLU A 139 9.59 29.63 -8.09
N GLN A 140 8.66 28.68 -8.10
CA GLN A 140 7.49 28.71 -8.99
C GLN A 140 6.62 29.95 -8.72
N ILE A 141 6.36 30.26 -7.45
CA ILE A 141 5.60 31.47 -7.09
C ILE A 141 6.40 32.71 -7.49
N ALA A 142 7.71 32.80 -7.23
CA ALA A 142 8.55 33.94 -7.60
C ALA A 142 8.54 34.21 -9.12
N LEU A 143 8.55 33.14 -9.94
CA LEU A 143 8.44 33.25 -11.40
C LEU A 143 7.14 33.92 -11.86
N GLN A 144 6.05 33.76 -11.12
CA GLN A 144 4.77 34.41 -11.45
C GLN A 144 4.80 35.90 -11.19
N PHE A 145 5.51 36.34 -10.13
CA PHE A 145 5.60 37.75 -9.73
C PHE A 145 6.75 38.50 -10.38
N SER A 146 7.85 37.83 -10.72
CA SER A 146 9.08 38.44 -11.21
C SER A 146 8.90 39.34 -12.42
N PRO A 147 8.08 39.06 -13.47
CA PRO A 147 7.92 39.95 -14.61
C PRO A 147 7.31 41.29 -14.21
N LYS A 148 6.29 41.25 -13.33
CA LYS A 148 5.62 42.48 -12.89
C LYS A 148 6.49 43.33 -11.95
N VAL A 149 7.27 42.67 -11.09
CA VAL A 149 8.25 43.34 -10.24
C VAL A 149 9.35 44.00 -11.09
N ALA A 150 9.83 43.33 -12.14
CA ALA A 150 10.82 43.86 -13.05
C ALA A 150 10.28 45.08 -13.82
N GLU A 151 9.05 44.99 -14.36
CA GLU A 151 8.38 46.10 -15.03
C GLU A 151 8.27 47.35 -14.13
N LEU A 152 7.79 47.16 -12.90
CA LEU A 152 7.61 48.27 -11.94
C LEU A 152 8.97 48.89 -11.53
N LYS A 153 10.00 48.06 -11.33
CA LYS A 153 11.35 48.56 -11.05
C LYS A 153 11.92 49.36 -12.23
N GLN A 154 11.71 48.89 -13.46
CA GLN A 154 12.12 49.59 -14.65
C GLN A 154 11.40 50.94 -14.79
N ASN A 155 10.11 51.00 -14.44
CA ASN A 155 9.37 52.27 -14.44
C ASN A 155 9.90 53.25 -13.42
N ILE A 156 10.29 52.82 -12.21
CA ILE A 156 10.98 53.67 -11.23
C ILE A 156 12.28 54.23 -11.79
N GLU A 157 13.10 53.37 -12.43
CA GLU A 157 14.37 53.77 -13.00
C GLU A 157 14.19 54.79 -14.13
N ASN A 158 13.18 54.56 -14.99
CA ASN A 158 12.84 55.53 -16.04
C ASN A 158 12.46 56.90 -15.46
N LEU A 159 11.58 56.94 -14.40
CA LEU A 159 11.17 58.18 -13.75
C LEU A 159 12.34 58.91 -13.07
N LYS A 160 13.31 58.18 -12.51
CA LYS A 160 14.55 58.78 -11.96
C LYS A 160 15.42 59.32 -13.06
N SER A 161 15.62 58.60 -14.16
CA SER A 161 16.40 59.01 -15.32
C SER A 161 15.84 60.29 -15.98
N GLU A 162 14.50 60.45 -16.00
CA GLU A 162 13.85 61.69 -16.46
C GLU A 162 14.27 62.91 -15.59
N ILE A 163 14.29 62.73 -14.25
CA ILE A 163 14.70 63.75 -13.31
C ILE A 163 16.18 64.10 -13.53
N ASP A 164 17.05 63.08 -13.62
CA ASP A 164 18.50 63.30 -13.80
C ASP A 164 18.82 64.01 -15.12
N THR A 165 18.09 63.61 -16.20
CA THR A 165 18.24 64.26 -17.50
C THR A 165 17.85 65.73 -17.44
N LYS A 166 16.71 66.02 -16.78
CA LYS A 166 16.23 67.40 -16.63
C LYS A 166 17.11 68.21 -15.71
N GLU A 167 17.68 67.62 -14.67
CA GLU A 167 18.67 68.29 -13.78
C GLU A 167 19.96 68.63 -14.51
N ALA A 168 20.43 67.69 -15.37
CA ALA A 168 21.61 68.01 -16.23
C ALA A 168 21.33 69.17 -17.20
N GLU A 169 20.11 69.25 -17.78
CA GLU A 169 19.70 70.35 -18.62
C GLU A 169 19.71 71.72 -17.85
N VAL A 170 19.14 71.74 -16.63
CA VAL A 170 19.07 72.87 -15.76
C VAL A 170 20.50 73.32 -15.40
N ASN A 171 21.38 72.40 -15.04
CA ASN A 171 22.78 72.70 -14.72
C ASN A 171 23.52 73.24 -15.93
N ALA A 172 23.31 72.74 -17.14
CA ALA A 172 23.92 73.28 -18.35
C ALA A 172 23.41 74.71 -18.67
N LEU A 173 22.14 74.97 -18.41
CA LEU A 173 21.58 76.37 -18.55
C LEU A 173 22.12 77.25 -17.49
N TYR A 174 22.35 76.80 -16.27
CA TYR A 174 23.04 77.51 -15.20
C TYR A 174 24.44 77.96 -15.65
N ASP A 175 25.24 77.01 -16.10
CA ASP A 175 26.63 77.32 -16.59
C ASP A 175 26.61 78.31 -17.75
N THR A 176 25.61 78.23 -18.62
CA THR A 176 25.44 79.08 -19.78
C THR A 176 25.16 80.52 -19.39
N TYR A 177 24.30 80.83 -18.40
CA TYR A 177 24.01 82.19 -18.01
C TYR A 177 25.08 82.75 -17.08
N ILE A 178 25.74 81.93 -16.26
CA ILE A 178 26.88 82.37 -15.42
C ILE A 178 28.06 82.76 -16.28
N SER A 179 28.45 81.93 -17.26
CA SER A 179 29.57 82.28 -18.19
C SER A 179 29.25 83.46 -19.05
N GLU A 180 27.99 83.81 -19.36
CA GLU A 180 27.59 85.07 -19.98
C GLU A 180 27.83 86.25 -19.02
N ALA A 181 27.47 86.15 -17.72
CA ALA A 181 27.68 87.15 -16.73
C ALA A 181 29.16 87.46 -16.50
N GLU A 182 30.02 86.45 -16.54
CA GLU A 182 31.45 86.50 -16.38
C GLU A 182 32.19 86.97 -17.63
N GLY A 183 31.49 87.05 -18.76
CA GLY A 183 32.11 87.44 -20.06
C GLY A 183 33.01 86.34 -20.64
N THR A 184 32.98 85.11 -20.13
CA THR A 184 33.84 83.98 -20.59
C THR A 184 33.26 83.33 -21.85
N SER A 185 31.95 83.49 -22.07
CA SER A 185 31.20 82.86 -23.21
C SER A 185 30.17 83.85 -23.79
N GLY A 186 29.59 83.50 -24.95
CA GLY A 186 28.48 84.22 -25.60
C GLY A 186 28.91 85.60 -26.09
N THR A 187 28.37 86.70 -25.53
CA THR A 187 28.65 88.09 -25.94
C THR A 187 30.07 88.61 -25.53
N LYS A 188 30.74 87.79 -24.66
CA LYS A 188 32.08 88.15 -24.11
C LYS A 188 32.15 89.48 -23.41
N LYS A 189 31.04 90.04 -22.92
CA LYS A 189 30.94 91.25 -22.14
C LYS A 189 30.60 90.94 -20.70
N LEU A 190 31.40 91.43 -19.77
CA LEU A 190 31.17 91.27 -18.33
C LEU A 190 29.91 92.05 -17.93
N GLY A 191 28.99 91.42 -17.20
CA GLY A 191 27.81 92.02 -16.60
C GLY A 191 26.48 91.38 -16.91
N LYS A 192 25.43 91.91 -16.33
CA LYS A 192 24.06 91.39 -16.40
C LYS A 192 23.20 92.08 -17.48
N GLY A 193 23.63 92.00 -18.74
CA GLY A 193 22.96 92.57 -19.90
C GLY A 193 21.64 91.85 -20.30
N PRO A 194 20.98 92.35 -21.40
CA PRO A 194 19.73 91.73 -21.86
C PRO A 194 19.84 90.25 -22.19
N VAL A 195 20.97 89.82 -22.81
CA VAL A 195 21.23 88.41 -23.16
C VAL A 195 21.40 87.55 -21.88
N TYR A 196 22.05 88.07 -20.86
CA TYR A 196 22.14 87.42 -19.55
C TYR A 196 20.73 87.21 -18.96
N LYS A 197 19.85 88.23 -19.00
CA LYS A 197 18.50 88.12 -18.50
C LYS A 197 17.70 87.06 -19.21
N GLU A 198 17.73 87.00 -20.55
CA GLU A 198 17.08 85.99 -21.33
C GLU A 198 17.57 84.57 -21.01
N LYS A 199 18.85 84.35 -20.89
CA LYS A 199 19.47 83.08 -20.51
C LYS A 199 19.05 82.66 -19.09
N ARG A 200 19.03 83.57 -18.13
CA ARG A 200 18.60 83.36 -16.77
C ARG A 200 17.10 83.00 -16.73
N ASP A 201 16.25 83.73 -17.46
CA ASP A 201 14.81 83.47 -17.50
C ASP A 201 14.52 82.05 -18.09
N LYS A 202 15.34 81.63 -19.07
CA LYS A 202 15.30 80.23 -19.56
C LYS A 202 15.70 79.22 -18.49
N HIS A 203 16.79 79.46 -17.74
CA HIS A 203 17.18 78.62 -16.61
C HIS A 203 16.08 78.57 -15.52
N ASP A 204 15.53 79.72 -15.12
CA ASP A 204 14.54 79.82 -14.06
C ASP A 204 13.24 79.08 -14.48
N ALA A 205 12.85 79.19 -15.75
CA ALA A 205 11.73 78.41 -16.30
C ALA A 205 12.01 76.87 -16.31
N ALA A 206 13.23 76.48 -16.71
CA ALA A 206 13.64 75.08 -16.67
C ALA A 206 13.74 74.51 -15.24
N LEU A 207 14.22 75.34 -14.29
CA LEU A 207 14.26 74.94 -12.87
C LEU A 207 12.86 74.79 -12.31
N ALA A 208 11.90 75.62 -12.60
CA ALA A 208 10.50 75.46 -12.19
C ALA A 208 9.88 74.16 -12.78
N GLN A 209 10.20 73.86 -14.05
CA GLN A 209 9.80 72.58 -14.66
C GLN A 209 10.45 71.39 -13.96
N LEU A 210 11.70 71.44 -13.57
CA LEU A 210 12.41 70.43 -12.82
C LEU A 210 11.74 70.16 -11.45
N GLU A 211 11.41 71.21 -10.71
CA GLU A 211 10.76 71.14 -9.41
C GLU A 211 9.34 70.43 -9.53
N GLN A 212 8.60 70.85 -10.57
CA GLN A 212 7.30 70.20 -10.86
C GLN A 212 7.50 68.73 -11.23
N LEU A 213 8.47 68.45 -12.12
CA LEU A 213 8.80 67.06 -12.53
C LEU A 213 9.21 66.20 -11.33
N LYS A 214 10.08 66.72 -10.44
CA LYS A 214 10.47 66.03 -9.21
C LYS A 214 9.29 65.71 -8.31
N THR A 215 8.34 66.65 -8.19
CA THR A 215 7.16 66.47 -7.36
C THR A 215 6.24 65.42 -7.97
N ASP A 216 5.96 65.46 -9.26
CA ASP A 216 5.10 64.56 -9.98
C ASP A 216 5.68 63.13 -10.01
N ASN A 217 6.97 63.03 -10.34
CA ASN A 217 7.63 61.73 -10.40
C ASN A 217 7.82 61.10 -9.01
N LYS A 218 8.05 61.91 -7.96
CA LYS A 218 8.09 61.43 -6.58
C LYS A 218 6.74 60.81 -6.18
N ALA A 219 5.61 61.43 -6.53
CA ALA A 219 4.29 60.88 -6.28
C ALA A 219 4.04 59.57 -7.05
N LYS A 220 4.47 59.49 -8.33
CA LYS A 220 4.38 58.26 -9.13
C LYS A 220 5.26 57.16 -8.57
N ILE A 221 6.49 57.45 -8.18
CA ILE A 221 7.40 56.48 -7.57
C ILE A 221 6.79 55.94 -6.29
N ALA A 222 6.26 56.77 -5.39
CA ALA A 222 5.60 56.29 -4.16
C ALA A 222 4.41 55.40 -4.44
N ALA A 223 3.62 55.69 -5.48
CA ALA A 223 2.51 54.80 -5.89
C ALA A 223 3.01 53.45 -6.40
N ILE A 224 4.10 53.42 -7.19
CA ILE A 224 4.70 52.18 -7.69
C ILE A 224 5.34 51.39 -6.52
N GLU A 225 5.99 52.04 -5.57
CA GLU A 225 6.52 51.37 -4.36
C GLU A 225 5.42 50.73 -3.53
N THR A 226 4.24 51.38 -3.42
CA THR A 226 3.06 50.79 -2.78
C THR A 226 2.59 49.54 -3.53
N GLN A 227 2.60 49.55 -4.86
CA GLN A 227 2.26 48.37 -5.66
C GLN A 227 3.29 47.24 -5.49
N LEU A 228 4.56 47.56 -5.44
CA LEU A 228 5.63 46.59 -5.16
C LEU A 228 5.44 45.93 -3.79
N GLN A 229 5.06 46.72 -2.78
CA GLN A 229 4.78 46.18 -1.44
C GLN A 229 3.55 45.26 -1.42
N GLN A 230 2.50 45.63 -2.15
CA GLN A 230 1.34 44.75 -2.32
C GLN A 230 1.68 43.44 -3.02
N LEU A 231 2.50 43.48 -4.08
CA LEU A 231 3.00 42.29 -4.75
C LEU A 231 3.82 41.38 -3.82
N GLN A 232 4.69 42.01 -3.01
CA GLN A 232 5.48 41.29 -2.01
C GLN A 232 4.58 40.60 -0.95
N ASN A 233 3.57 41.31 -0.47
CA ASN A 233 2.60 40.74 0.48
C ASN A 233 1.80 39.58 -0.16
N ASN A 234 1.40 39.73 -1.42
CA ASN A 234 0.71 38.68 -2.16
C ASN A 234 1.58 37.43 -2.37
N TYR A 235 2.84 37.63 -2.72
CA TYR A 235 3.85 36.56 -2.81
C TYR A 235 3.96 35.84 -1.47
N GLN A 236 4.15 36.55 -0.37
CA GLN A 236 4.26 35.96 0.96
C GLN A 236 2.99 35.19 1.35
N THR A 237 1.83 35.76 1.08
CA THR A 237 0.53 35.09 1.34
C THR A 237 0.40 33.77 0.55
N GLN A 238 0.85 33.73 -0.70
CA GLN A 238 0.81 32.49 -1.49
C GLN A 238 1.79 31.45 -0.93
N VAL A 239 2.99 31.85 -0.54
CA VAL A 239 3.94 30.95 0.12
C VAL A 239 3.35 30.41 1.43
N ASP A 240 2.81 31.27 2.27
CA ASP A 240 2.23 30.88 3.56
C ASP A 240 1.00 29.95 3.40
N ASN A 241 0.22 30.13 2.35
CA ASN A 241 -0.93 29.26 2.06
C ASN A 241 -0.53 27.85 1.58
N THR A 242 0.61 27.71 0.93
CA THR A 242 1.10 26.43 0.41
C THR A 242 1.96 25.67 1.42
N GLN A 243 2.61 26.38 2.35
CA GLN A 243 3.50 25.78 3.34
C GLN A 243 2.83 24.69 4.20
N PRO A 244 1.60 24.84 4.72
CA PRO A 244 0.94 23.80 5.52
C PRO A 244 0.72 22.49 4.76
N ILE A 245 0.53 22.54 3.44
CA ILE A 245 0.40 21.37 2.59
C ILE A 245 1.73 20.62 2.51
N ILE A 246 2.83 21.35 2.35
CA ILE A 246 4.19 20.80 2.30
C ILE A 246 4.57 20.23 3.68
N ASP A 247 4.26 20.95 4.75
CA ASP A 247 4.54 20.52 6.12
C ASP A 247 3.77 19.24 6.49
N GLY A 248 2.57 19.08 5.94
CA GLY A 248 1.77 17.87 6.06
C GLY A 248 2.22 16.69 5.19
N PHE A 249 3.31 16.81 4.43
CA PHE A 249 3.85 15.75 3.59
C PHE A 249 4.63 14.72 4.42
N ASP A 250 3.91 13.96 5.27
CA ASP A 250 4.47 12.89 6.12
C ASP A 250 3.56 11.68 6.27
N GLY A 251 2.57 11.55 5.38
CA GLY A 251 1.65 10.42 5.32
C GLY A 251 2.35 9.08 5.07
N LEU A 252 1.61 7.98 5.24
CA LEU A 252 2.13 6.62 5.09
C LEU A 252 2.87 6.41 3.76
N MET A 253 2.33 6.93 2.66
CA MET A 253 2.95 6.78 1.33
C MET A 253 4.30 7.52 1.25
N ALA A 254 4.39 8.73 1.79
CA ALA A 254 5.63 9.49 1.84
C ALA A 254 6.69 8.76 2.66
N ARG A 255 6.31 8.17 3.82
CA ARG A 255 7.20 7.36 4.66
C ARG A 255 7.68 6.10 3.96
N VAL A 256 6.81 5.41 3.23
CA VAL A 256 7.19 4.23 2.42
C VAL A 256 8.15 4.62 1.30
N ASN A 257 7.90 5.73 0.62
CA ASN A 257 8.79 6.24 -0.42
C ASN A 257 10.16 6.64 0.14
N ALA A 258 10.18 7.30 1.29
CA ALA A 258 11.41 7.64 1.99
C ALA A 258 12.19 6.38 2.42
N LEU A 259 11.51 5.36 2.93
CA LEU A 259 12.12 4.07 3.26
C LEU A 259 12.76 3.41 2.02
N ASN A 260 12.13 3.48 0.86
CA ASN A 260 12.66 2.91 -0.38
C ASN A 260 13.90 3.66 -0.90
N LYS A 261 14.18 4.89 -0.44
CA LYS A 261 15.42 5.64 -0.74
C LYS A 261 16.59 5.24 0.14
N LEU A 262 16.32 4.57 1.26
CA LEU A 262 17.38 4.08 2.15
C LEU A 262 18.08 2.84 1.55
N PRO A 263 19.30 2.51 2.03
CA PRO A 263 20.00 1.30 1.61
C PRO A 263 19.12 0.06 1.81
N TRP A 264 19.00 -0.78 0.79
CA TRP A 264 18.13 -1.96 0.79
C TRP A 264 18.57 -3.09 1.74
N LEU A 265 19.88 -3.14 2.05
CA LEU A 265 20.49 -4.24 2.80
C LEU A 265 19.90 -4.41 4.21
N PRO A 266 19.77 -3.37 5.04
CA PRO A 266 19.15 -3.50 6.36
C PRO A 266 17.68 -3.96 6.29
N SER A 267 16.91 -3.45 5.35
CA SER A 267 15.52 -3.88 5.11
C SER A 267 15.44 -5.36 4.73
N PHE A 268 16.38 -5.85 3.91
CA PHE A 268 16.47 -7.26 3.54
C PHE A 268 16.72 -8.16 4.76
N PHE A 269 17.57 -7.76 5.71
CA PHE A 269 17.78 -8.55 6.93
C PHE A 269 16.54 -8.60 7.83
N ILE A 270 15.78 -7.51 7.92
CA ILE A 270 14.52 -7.48 8.67
C ILE A 270 13.50 -8.41 8.01
N PHE A 271 13.34 -8.33 6.68
CA PHE A 271 12.50 -9.26 5.92
C PHE A 271 12.91 -10.72 6.15
N LEU A 272 14.21 -11.02 6.08
CA LEU A 272 14.73 -12.37 6.28
C LEU A 272 14.47 -12.89 7.70
N LEU A 273 14.56 -12.01 8.70
CA LEU A 273 14.20 -12.34 10.09
C LEU A 273 12.73 -12.75 10.20
N PHE A 274 11.81 -11.97 9.62
CA PHE A 274 10.39 -12.33 9.62
C PHE A 274 10.10 -13.58 8.82
N LEU A 275 10.73 -13.75 7.67
CA LEU A 275 10.63 -14.97 6.88
C LEU A 275 11.07 -16.20 7.69
N ALA A 276 12.18 -16.10 8.42
CA ALA A 276 12.65 -17.19 9.28
C ALA A 276 11.64 -17.51 10.40
N ILE A 277 11.03 -16.48 11.02
CA ILE A 277 9.99 -16.66 12.04
C ILE A 277 8.74 -17.33 11.44
N GLU A 278 8.23 -16.82 10.32
CA GLU A 278 7.02 -17.32 9.64
C GLU A 278 7.18 -18.76 9.10
N THR A 279 8.40 -19.13 8.74
CA THR A 279 8.69 -20.48 8.22
C THR A 279 9.11 -21.46 9.32
N ALA A 280 9.41 -21.00 10.52
CA ALA A 280 9.93 -21.81 11.63
C ALA A 280 9.06 -23.05 11.97
N PRO A 281 7.71 -22.99 12.06
CA PRO A 281 6.88 -24.16 12.34
C PRO A 281 7.00 -25.25 11.27
N ILE A 282 7.10 -24.83 10.00
CA ILE A 282 7.23 -25.74 8.86
C ILE A 282 8.60 -26.41 8.88
N PHE A 283 9.67 -25.63 9.04
CA PHE A 283 11.03 -26.18 9.12
C PHE A 283 11.19 -27.10 10.33
N ALA A 284 10.60 -26.75 11.48
CA ALA A 284 10.61 -27.61 12.67
C ALA A 284 9.97 -28.99 12.36
N LYS A 285 8.87 -29.02 11.60
CA LYS A 285 8.23 -30.28 11.20
C LYS A 285 9.00 -31.01 10.09
N LEU A 286 9.55 -30.29 9.08
CA LEU A 286 10.28 -30.90 7.97
C LEU A 286 11.63 -31.48 8.41
N ILE A 287 12.36 -30.82 9.31
CA ILE A 287 13.67 -31.31 9.80
C ILE A 287 13.49 -32.47 10.78
N SER A 288 12.33 -32.54 11.43
CA SER A 288 12.03 -33.58 12.40
C SER A 288 12.00 -34.96 11.74
N PRO A 289 12.76 -35.97 12.23
CA PRO A 289 12.74 -37.31 11.66
C PRO A 289 11.38 -38.00 11.89
N LYS A 290 11.03 -38.98 11.01
CA LYS A 290 9.88 -39.88 11.19
C LYS A 290 10.02 -40.63 12.52
N SER A 291 8.97 -40.69 13.29
CA SER A 291 9.07 -41.15 14.68
C SER A 291 7.85 -41.95 15.13
N GLU A 292 7.84 -42.37 16.41
CA GLU A 292 6.79 -43.19 17.01
C GLU A 292 5.36 -42.67 16.74
N TYR A 293 5.16 -41.35 16.80
CA TYR A 293 3.87 -40.73 16.50
C TYR A 293 3.47 -40.93 15.04
N ASP A 294 4.40 -40.71 14.12
CA ASP A 294 4.13 -40.82 12.69
C ASP A 294 3.82 -42.27 12.29
N PHE A 295 4.52 -43.27 12.88
CA PHE A 295 4.23 -44.69 12.68
C PHE A 295 2.88 -45.11 13.25
N LYS A 296 2.49 -44.63 14.46
CA LYS A 296 1.18 -44.93 15.04
C LYS A 296 0.04 -44.27 14.23
N LEU A 297 0.25 -43.10 13.70
CA LEU A 297 -0.72 -42.44 12.85
C LEU A 297 -0.92 -43.21 11.53
N GLU A 298 0.18 -43.66 10.90
CA GLU A 298 0.19 -44.43 9.68
C GLU A 298 -0.51 -45.78 9.89
N ASP A 299 -0.25 -46.47 11.03
CA ASP A 299 -0.92 -47.72 11.40
C ASP A 299 -2.44 -47.55 11.54
N GLN A 300 -2.89 -46.49 12.25
CA GLN A 300 -4.31 -46.20 12.39
C GLN A 300 -4.97 -45.87 11.04
N GLU A 301 -4.32 -45.08 10.19
CA GLU A 301 -4.84 -44.77 8.86
C GLU A 301 -4.91 -46.02 7.98
N THR A 302 -3.89 -46.86 8.03
CA THR A 302 -3.84 -48.12 7.26
C THR A 302 -4.91 -49.09 7.73
N ALA A 303 -5.10 -49.21 9.04
CA ALA A 303 -6.18 -50.05 9.62
C ALA A 303 -7.57 -49.61 9.15
N VAL A 304 -7.83 -48.29 9.15
CA VAL A 304 -9.11 -47.75 8.64
C VAL A 304 -9.25 -47.99 7.14
N LYS A 305 -8.18 -47.74 6.36
CA LYS A 305 -8.19 -47.95 4.91
C LYS A 305 -8.46 -49.40 4.51
N THR A 306 -7.78 -50.35 5.16
CA THR A 306 -7.98 -51.78 4.90
C THR A 306 -9.38 -52.24 5.27
N LEU A 307 -9.92 -51.78 6.42
CA LEU A 307 -11.28 -52.11 6.85
C LEU A 307 -12.33 -51.54 5.89
N VAL A 308 -12.16 -50.32 5.39
CA VAL A 308 -13.05 -49.71 4.38
C VAL A 308 -12.96 -50.47 3.06
N GLN A 309 -11.74 -50.83 2.63
CA GLN A 309 -11.51 -51.58 1.42
C GLN A 309 -12.18 -52.96 1.49
N GLN A 310 -12.02 -53.67 2.59
CA GLN A 310 -12.68 -54.94 2.83
C GLN A 310 -14.21 -54.81 2.74
N ARG A 311 -14.80 -53.82 3.41
CA ARG A 311 -16.25 -53.56 3.33
C ARG A 311 -16.74 -53.24 1.91
N VAL A 312 -15.95 -52.50 1.12
CA VAL A 312 -16.28 -52.23 -0.27
C VAL A 312 -16.25 -53.49 -1.12
N GLU A 313 -15.26 -54.38 -0.92
CA GLU A 313 -15.17 -55.66 -1.63
C GLU A 313 -16.29 -56.59 -1.24
N GLU A 314 -16.61 -56.72 0.05
CA GLU A 314 -17.76 -57.49 0.53
C GLU A 314 -19.08 -57.04 -0.11
N ARG A 315 -19.31 -55.72 -0.20
CA ARG A 315 -20.50 -55.19 -0.89
C ARG A 315 -20.51 -55.52 -2.38
N LYS A 316 -19.37 -55.41 -3.06
CA LYS A 316 -19.25 -55.76 -4.48
C LYS A 316 -19.52 -57.23 -4.72
N LEU A 317 -18.98 -58.11 -3.87
CA LEU A 317 -19.23 -59.54 -3.95
C LEU A 317 -20.69 -59.90 -3.68
N ALA A 318 -21.29 -59.26 -2.67
CA ALA A 318 -22.74 -59.45 -2.39
C ALA A 318 -23.61 -59.06 -3.60
N LEU A 319 -23.36 -57.87 -4.17
CA LEU A 319 -24.06 -57.39 -5.38
C LEU A 319 -23.85 -58.33 -6.56
N GLN A 320 -22.63 -58.78 -6.82
CA GLN A 320 -22.35 -59.73 -7.89
C GLN A 320 -23.04 -61.08 -7.67
N THR A 321 -23.10 -61.54 -6.41
CA THR A 321 -23.79 -62.78 -6.05
C THR A 321 -25.28 -62.62 -6.25
N ASP A 322 -25.87 -61.51 -5.82
CA ASP A 322 -27.29 -61.24 -6.02
C ASP A 322 -27.64 -61.15 -7.53
N PHE A 323 -26.78 -60.49 -8.32
CA PHE A 323 -26.97 -60.48 -9.79
C PHE A 323 -26.91 -61.88 -10.39
N LYS A 324 -25.91 -62.68 -10.01
CA LYS A 324 -25.78 -64.04 -10.51
C LYS A 324 -26.97 -64.98 -10.08
N ILE A 325 -27.46 -64.86 -8.83
CA ILE A 325 -28.59 -65.54 -8.34
C ILE A 325 -29.86 -65.15 -9.09
N ASN A 326 -30.07 -63.81 -9.22
CA ASN A 326 -31.21 -63.29 -9.95
C ASN A 326 -31.20 -63.73 -11.42
N ASP A 327 -30.04 -63.59 -12.09
CA ASP A 327 -29.85 -63.99 -13.48
C ASP A 327 -30.18 -65.48 -13.67
N LYS A 328 -29.66 -66.35 -12.77
CA LYS A 328 -29.93 -67.79 -12.78
C LYS A 328 -31.39 -68.07 -12.53
N VAL A 329 -32.00 -67.41 -11.54
CA VAL A 329 -33.46 -67.62 -11.24
C VAL A 329 -34.32 -67.15 -12.42
N TYR A 330 -34.00 -66.02 -13.05
CA TYR A 330 -34.76 -65.55 -14.22
C TYR A 330 -34.54 -66.45 -15.46
N THR A 331 -33.31 -66.97 -15.63
CA THR A 331 -33.03 -67.96 -16.71
C THR A 331 -33.80 -69.23 -16.51
N ASP A 332 -33.74 -69.88 -15.31
CA ASP A 332 -34.47 -71.09 -14.95
C ASP A 332 -35.99 -70.87 -15.11
N LEU A 333 -36.52 -69.72 -14.66
CA LEU A 333 -37.93 -69.35 -14.82
C LEU A 333 -38.33 -69.11 -16.28
N SER A 334 -37.40 -68.72 -17.16
CA SER A 334 -37.70 -68.54 -18.61
C SER A 334 -37.68 -69.86 -19.39
N GLU A 335 -36.96 -70.88 -18.89
CA GLU A 335 -36.87 -72.24 -19.46
C GLU A 335 -37.97 -73.14 -19.01
N GLU A 336 -38.71 -72.83 -17.91
CA GLU A 336 -39.91 -73.54 -17.50
C GLU A 336 -41.10 -73.22 -18.43
N ASP A 337 -41.41 -74.07 -19.36
CA ASP A 337 -42.43 -73.87 -20.40
C ASP A 337 -43.82 -73.58 -19.80
N GLU A 338 -44.22 -74.18 -18.69
CA GLU A 338 -45.46 -73.90 -17.99
C GLU A 338 -45.55 -72.48 -17.42
N LEU A 339 -44.47 -72.04 -16.78
CA LEU A 339 -44.41 -70.70 -16.18
C LEU A 339 -44.29 -69.58 -17.24
N TYR A 340 -43.61 -69.86 -18.34
CA TYR A 340 -43.55 -68.99 -19.48
C TYR A 340 -44.92 -68.84 -20.16
N GLN A 341 -45.65 -69.89 -20.39
CA GLN A 341 -46.98 -69.82 -20.97
C GLN A 341 -47.99 -69.14 -20.02
N PHE A 342 -47.90 -69.42 -18.72
CA PHE A 342 -48.70 -68.72 -17.72
C PHE A 342 -48.42 -67.21 -17.70
N LYS A 343 -47.12 -66.73 -17.63
CA LYS A 343 -46.76 -65.34 -17.69
C LYS A 343 -47.18 -64.71 -19.00
N ARG A 344 -47.01 -65.36 -20.13
CA ARG A 344 -47.42 -64.89 -21.46
C ARG A 344 -48.95 -64.72 -21.53
N LYS A 345 -49.70 -65.61 -20.94
CA LYS A 345 -51.18 -65.54 -20.85
C LYS A 345 -51.57 -64.36 -19.98
N LYS A 346 -50.96 -64.16 -18.80
CA LYS A 346 -51.24 -63.04 -17.90
C LYS A 346 -50.85 -61.73 -18.49
N ALA A 347 -49.69 -61.60 -19.18
CA ALA A 347 -49.31 -60.44 -19.87
C ALA A 347 -50.26 -59.99 -20.98
N ARG A 348 -50.79 -60.99 -21.73
CA ARG A 348 -51.82 -60.71 -22.75
C ARG A 348 -53.13 -60.24 -22.14
N GLU A 349 -53.61 -60.88 -21.03
CA GLU A 349 -54.77 -60.41 -20.30
C GLU A 349 -54.63 -59.00 -19.78
N LEU A 350 -53.44 -58.62 -19.26
CA LEU A 350 -53.15 -57.29 -18.75
C LEU A 350 -53.12 -56.25 -19.88
N MET A 351 -52.50 -56.57 -21.03
CA MET A 351 -52.47 -55.69 -22.20
C MET A 351 -53.91 -55.49 -22.76
N GLN A 352 -54.78 -56.51 -22.79
CA GLN A 352 -56.16 -56.39 -23.17
C GLN A 352 -56.95 -55.48 -22.22
N LEU A 353 -56.79 -55.66 -20.90
CA LEU A 353 -57.40 -54.77 -19.91
C LEU A 353 -56.92 -53.32 -20.02
N GLN A 354 -55.67 -53.13 -20.28
CA GLN A 354 -55.14 -51.80 -20.51
C GLN A 354 -55.69 -51.16 -21.80
N ALA A 355 -55.74 -51.89 -22.88
CA ALA A 355 -56.31 -51.46 -24.14
C ALA A 355 -57.83 -51.15 -24.00
N ASP A 356 -58.60 -52.00 -23.31
CA ASP A 356 -60.00 -51.74 -23.05
C ASP A 356 -60.21 -50.52 -22.14
N ALA A 357 -59.40 -50.38 -21.11
CA ALA A 357 -59.43 -49.19 -20.23
C ALA A 357 -59.13 -47.92 -21.00
N PHE A 358 -58.11 -47.95 -21.86
CA PHE A 358 -57.77 -46.85 -22.75
C PHE A 358 -58.89 -46.51 -23.73
N TYR A 359 -59.47 -47.53 -24.37
CA TYR A 359 -60.59 -47.34 -25.28
C TYR A 359 -61.81 -46.70 -24.56
N LYS A 360 -62.17 -47.24 -23.36
CA LYS A 360 -63.21 -46.62 -22.54
C LYS A 360 -62.93 -45.22 -22.07
N SER A 361 -61.70 -44.90 -21.83
CA SER A 361 -61.32 -43.52 -21.46
C SER A 361 -61.42 -42.57 -22.63
N GLN A 362 -61.06 -43.00 -23.85
CA GLN A 362 -61.19 -42.21 -25.06
C GLN A 362 -62.67 -42.03 -25.47
N GLN A 363 -63.51 -43.01 -25.26
CA GLN A 363 -64.94 -42.93 -25.54
C GLN A 363 -65.73 -42.02 -24.60
N LYS A 364 -65.15 -41.66 -23.42
CA LYS A 364 -65.66 -40.70 -22.48
C LYS A 364 -65.23 -39.23 -22.78
N LEU A 365 -64.26 -39.08 -23.68
CA LEU A 365 -63.71 -37.80 -24.10
C LEU A 365 -64.23 -37.34 -25.48
N LEU A 366 -64.94 -38.20 -26.19
CA LEU A 366 -65.78 -37.94 -27.37
C LEU A 366 -67.25 -37.84 -26.95
#